data_c17188f6ce7ce2a129599a067569fb59
#
_entry.id   c17188f6ce7ce2a129599a067569fb59
#
_cell.length_a   1.000
_cell.length_b   1.000
_cell.length_c   1.000
_cell.angle_alpha   90.00
_cell.angle_beta   90.00
_cell.angle_gamma   90.00
#
_symmetry.space_group_name_H-M   'P 1'
#
loop_
_entity.id
_entity.type
_entity.pdbx_description
1 polymer ?
#
loop_
_entity_poly.entity_id
_entity_poly.type
_entity_poly.pdbx_seq_one_letter_code
_entity_poly.pdbx_strand_id
1 'polypeptide(L)'
;MSITLEEFQARLSDASDNGALKALVKKQLQRTVKTAERGAKLRVTGGNPLNTRSGRLRASIRSGVRGGHGTGARADLVGYLRAGGAGRKGHVKYARIHEKGGTIVPRNKQWLTIPMSPAKTAAGVARGSARSFRSLMFMPDFNNPERAYLVHAFSGALFFLLVKRVTIPARPYLRPSMEEASNRLPAALAPLLGQALKVDL
;
A
#
# COMPACT_ATOMS: atom_id res chain seq x y z
N MET A 1 44.54 2.00 7.94
CA MET A 1 45.23 0.67 8.00
C MET A 1 44.69 -0.16 6.86
N SER A 2 45.54 -0.63 5.97
CA SER A 2 45.15 -1.59 4.92
C SER A 2 45.11 -2.99 5.50
N ILE A 3 44.02 -3.73 5.34
CA ILE A 3 43.93 -5.15 5.70
C ILE A 3 44.17 -5.99 4.47
N THR A 4 44.70 -7.19 4.65
CA THR A 4 44.86 -8.16 3.57
C THR A 4 43.52 -8.79 3.21
N LEU A 5 43.42 -9.37 2.00
CA LEU A 5 42.19 -10.07 1.56
C LEU A 5 41.85 -11.27 2.49
N GLU A 6 42.91 -11.96 2.97
CA GLU A 6 42.77 -13.09 3.88
C GLU A 6 42.23 -12.66 5.24
N GLU A 7 42.74 -11.59 5.82
CA GLU A 7 42.23 -11.02 7.07
C GLU A 7 40.78 -10.55 6.92
N PHE A 8 40.41 -9.94 5.77
CA PHE A 8 39.06 -9.53 5.50
C PHE A 8 38.13 -10.73 5.40
N GLN A 9 38.54 -11.79 4.71
CA GLN A 9 37.76 -13.03 4.59
C GLN A 9 37.59 -13.72 5.95
N ALA A 10 38.63 -13.79 6.77
CA ALA A 10 38.55 -14.35 8.14
C ALA A 10 37.56 -13.58 9.01
N ARG A 11 37.62 -12.24 9.01
CA ARG A 11 36.68 -11.38 9.78
C ARG A 11 35.25 -11.50 9.29
N LEU A 12 35.05 -11.65 7.98
CA LEU A 12 33.73 -11.87 7.39
C LEU A 12 33.14 -13.21 7.81
N SER A 13 33.97 -14.28 7.83
CA SER A 13 33.56 -15.60 8.31
C SER A 13 33.16 -15.56 9.78
N ASP A 14 33.99 -15.03 10.64
CA ASP A 14 33.71 -14.90 12.08
C ASP A 14 32.45 -14.11 12.36
N ALA A 15 32.24 -12.98 11.68
CA ALA A 15 31.04 -12.16 11.84
C ALA A 15 29.77 -12.88 11.34
N SER A 16 29.91 -13.70 10.30
CA SER A 16 28.84 -14.55 9.76
C SER A 16 28.47 -15.70 10.72
N ASP A 17 29.47 -16.39 11.25
CA ASP A 17 29.30 -17.56 12.11
C ASP A 17 28.71 -17.18 13.47
N ASN A 18 29.10 -16.06 14.02
CA ASN A 18 28.54 -15.53 15.28
C ASN A 18 27.13 -14.94 15.13
N GLY A 19 26.57 -14.89 13.94
CA GLY A 19 25.24 -14.33 13.70
C GLY A 19 25.10 -12.82 13.94
N ALA A 20 26.18 -12.15 14.36
CA ALA A 20 26.18 -10.73 14.68
C ALA A 20 25.91 -9.85 13.46
N LEU A 21 26.58 -10.16 12.34
CA LEU A 21 26.38 -9.49 11.07
C LEU A 21 24.92 -9.62 10.58
N LYS A 22 24.36 -10.81 10.64
CA LYS A 22 22.98 -11.09 10.29
C LYS A 22 21.98 -10.29 11.16
N ALA A 23 22.25 -10.20 12.46
CA ALA A 23 21.43 -9.43 13.39
C ALA A 23 21.47 -7.92 13.06
N LEU A 24 22.64 -7.37 12.75
CA LEU A 24 22.82 -5.97 12.34
C LEU A 24 22.09 -5.66 11.04
N VAL A 25 22.28 -6.47 10.01
CA VAL A 25 21.59 -6.33 8.70
C VAL A 25 20.08 -6.43 8.88
N LYS A 26 19.59 -7.41 9.66
CA LYS A 26 18.18 -7.58 9.97
C LYS A 26 17.60 -6.34 10.67
N LYS A 27 18.30 -5.81 11.67
CA LYS A 27 17.91 -4.60 12.40
C LYS A 27 17.83 -3.38 11.47
N GLN A 28 18.83 -3.20 10.60
CA GLN A 28 18.83 -2.11 9.64
C GLN A 28 17.73 -2.26 8.58
N LEU A 29 17.52 -3.45 8.08
CA LEU A 29 16.43 -3.74 7.15
C LEU A 29 15.06 -3.48 7.78
N GLN A 30 14.86 -3.84 9.06
CA GLN A 30 13.65 -3.50 9.82
C GLN A 30 13.41 -1.99 9.91
N ARG A 31 14.46 -1.19 10.15
CA ARG A 31 14.38 0.27 10.18
C ARG A 31 13.98 0.82 8.81
N THR A 32 14.60 0.32 7.75
CA THR A 32 14.34 0.73 6.36
C THR A 32 12.89 0.46 5.97
N VAL A 33 12.39 -0.77 6.17
CA VAL A 33 10.98 -1.08 5.82
C VAL A 33 9.99 -0.34 6.72
N LYS A 34 10.38 0.01 7.95
CA LYS A 34 9.54 0.84 8.83
C LYS A 34 9.46 2.29 8.37
N THR A 35 10.54 2.82 7.83
CA THR A 35 10.56 4.14 7.18
C THR A 35 9.68 4.13 5.93
N ALA A 36 9.78 3.09 5.09
CA ALA A 36 8.89 2.89 3.95
C ALA A 36 7.41 2.82 4.36
N GLU A 37 7.08 2.11 5.45
CA GLU A 37 5.71 2.06 5.99
C GLU A 37 5.19 3.44 6.40
N ARG A 38 6.02 4.25 7.06
CA ARG A 38 5.65 5.62 7.45
C ARG A 38 5.43 6.49 6.21
N GLY A 39 6.32 6.45 5.22
CA GLY A 39 6.18 7.15 3.95
C GLY A 39 4.90 6.78 3.20
N ALA A 40 4.61 5.48 3.07
CA ALA A 40 3.38 5.00 2.44
C ALA A 40 2.11 5.46 3.19
N LYS A 41 2.14 5.48 4.53
CA LYS A 41 1.03 6.00 5.35
C LYS A 41 0.81 7.50 5.16
N LEU A 42 1.86 8.29 4.98
CA LEU A 42 1.76 9.72 4.68
C LEU A 42 1.15 9.93 3.29
N ARG A 43 1.59 9.20 2.27
CA ARG A 43 1.06 9.28 0.89
C ARG A 43 -0.43 8.96 0.78
N VAL A 44 -0.98 8.14 1.67
CA VAL A 44 -2.43 7.86 1.70
C VAL A 44 -3.23 8.79 2.61
N THR A 45 -2.57 9.70 3.32
CA THR A 45 -3.22 10.63 4.27
C THR A 45 -3.22 12.07 3.78
N GLY A 46 -2.15 12.51 3.15
CA GLY A 46 -1.87 13.92 2.85
C GLY A 46 -2.46 14.46 1.55
N GLY A 47 -3.36 13.72 0.86
CA GLY A 47 -3.97 14.18 -0.39
C GLY A 47 -3.09 13.98 -1.64
N ASN A 48 -1.84 13.56 -1.49
CA ASN A 48 -0.94 13.27 -2.62
C ASN A 48 -0.26 11.88 -2.44
N PRO A 49 -0.60 10.88 -3.26
CA PRO A 49 -1.62 10.89 -4.33
C PRO A 49 -3.04 10.57 -3.85
N LEU A 50 -3.22 10.18 -2.58
CA LEU A 50 -4.50 9.76 -2.02
C LEU A 50 -4.89 10.58 -0.79
N ASN A 51 -6.21 10.65 -0.54
CA ASN A 51 -6.74 11.27 0.67
C ASN A 51 -7.47 10.25 1.53
N THR A 52 -7.33 10.37 2.85
CA THR A 52 -7.96 9.47 3.80
C THR A 52 -9.43 9.82 4.02
N ARG A 53 -10.33 8.85 3.78
CA ARG A 53 -11.76 8.96 4.17
C ARG A 53 -12.07 8.21 5.47
N SER A 54 -11.76 6.91 5.51
CA SER A 54 -12.08 6.03 6.65
C SER A 54 -10.85 5.53 7.42
N GLY A 55 -9.65 5.88 6.98
CA GLY A 55 -8.39 5.41 7.55
C GLY A 55 -8.09 3.91 7.36
N ARG A 56 -9.00 3.14 6.76
CA ARG A 56 -8.85 1.68 6.60
C ARG A 56 -7.65 1.30 5.75
N LEU A 57 -7.41 2.02 4.63
CA LEU A 57 -6.24 1.78 3.78
C LEU A 57 -4.95 2.05 4.54
N ARG A 58 -4.84 3.21 5.21
CA ARG A 58 -3.70 3.56 6.05
C ARG A 58 -3.45 2.51 7.14
N ALA A 59 -4.51 2.04 7.81
CA ALA A 59 -4.42 1.03 8.84
C ALA A 59 -4.04 -0.36 8.30
N SER A 60 -4.23 -0.65 7.00
CA SER A 60 -3.86 -1.91 6.38
C SER A 60 -2.40 -1.98 5.92
N ILE A 61 -1.68 -0.84 5.89
CA ILE A 61 -0.28 -0.80 5.48
C ILE A 61 0.57 -1.39 6.60
N ARG A 62 1.38 -2.39 6.27
CA ARG A 62 2.27 -3.11 7.18
C ARG A 62 3.60 -3.37 6.50
N SER A 63 4.66 -3.33 7.29
CA SER A 63 6.00 -3.74 6.89
C SER A 63 6.52 -4.85 7.77
N GLY A 64 7.55 -5.53 7.32
CA GLY A 64 8.26 -6.54 8.11
C GLY A 64 9.48 -7.07 7.37
N VAL A 65 10.20 -7.91 8.05
CA VAL A 65 11.34 -8.66 7.52
C VAL A 65 11.05 -10.15 7.73
N ARG A 66 11.28 -10.93 6.72
CA ARG A 66 11.17 -12.40 6.74
C ARG A 66 12.44 -13.03 6.19
N GLY A 67 12.65 -14.30 6.45
CA GLY A 67 13.84 -15.04 6.07
C GLY A 67 14.86 -15.09 7.19
N GLY A 68 16.05 -15.54 6.86
CA GLY A 68 17.13 -15.68 7.84
C GLY A 68 17.07 -16.99 8.63
N HIS A 69 16.34 -18.00 8.15
CA HIS A 69 16.30 -19.35 8.75
C HIS A 69 17.46 -20.27 8.30
N GLY A 70 18.29 -19.80 7.34
CA GLY A 70 19.51 -20.53 6.92
C GLY A 70 20.68 -20.23 7.84
N THR A 71 21.61 -21.18 7.92
CA THR A 71 22.95 -21.01 8.51
C THR A 71 23.92 -20.51 7.43
N GLY A 72 24.80 -19.58 7.81
CA GLY A 72 25.83 -19.03 6.92
C GLY A 72 25.38 -17.91 5.98
N ALA A 73 26.22 -17.57 5.00
CA ALA A 73 26.10 -16.43 4.09
C ALA A 73 24.87 -16.48 3.12
N ARG A 74 24.14 -17.57 3.07
CA ARG A 74 22.97 -17.77 2.20
C ARG A 74 21.61 -17.50 2.87
N ALA A 75 21.60 -16.89 4.04
CA ALA A 75 20.35 -16.59 4.72
C ALA A 75 19.69 -15.34 4.10
N ASP A 76 18.76 -15.53 3.18
CA ASP A 76 18.01 -14.47 2.54
C ASP A 76 17.15 -13.71 3.54
N LEU A 77 17.46 -12.42 3.74
CA LEU A 77 16.63 -11.48 4.49
C LEU A 77 15.84 -10.63 3.52
N VAL A 78 14.52 -10.76 3.55
CA VAL A 78 13.63 -10.02 2.66
C VAL A 78 12.80 -9.02 3.47
N GLY A 79 13.04 -7.73 3.23
CA GLY A 79 12.16 -6.66 3.70
C GLY A 79 10.92 -6.56 2.82
N TYR A 80 9.73 -6.42 3.41
CA TYR A 80 8.50 -6.26 2.66
C TYR A 80 7.64 -5.11 3.18
N LEU A 81 6.89 -4.51 2.25
CA LEU A 81 5.83 -3.55 2.51
C LEU A 81 4.57 -4.03 1.82
N ARG A 82 3.45 -4.08 2.53
CA ARG A 82 2.18 -4.57 2.00
C ARG A 82 1.00 -3.72 2.46
N ALA A 83 -0.07 -3.72 1.68
CA ALA A 83 -1.36 -3.14 2.03
C ALA A 83 -2.50 -4.04 1.58
N GLY A 84 -3.67 -3.90 2.16
CA GLY A 84 -4.89 -4.60 1.73
C GLY A 84 -5.10 -5.98 2.35
N GLY A 85 -4.19 -6.47 3.19
CA GLY A 85 -4.37 -7.74 3.91
C GLY A 85 -5.49 -7.67 4.96
N ALA A 86 -5.90 -8.84 5.45
CA ALA A 86 -6.84 -8.96 6.55
C ALA A 86 -6.28 -8.21 7.78
N GLY A 87 -6.88 -7.08 8.10
CA GLY A 87 -6.56 -6.30 9.29
C GLY A 87 -7.70 -6.33 10.29
N ARG A 88 -7.50 -5.70 11.45
CA ARG A 88 -8.49 -5.58 12.52
C ARG A 88 -9.88 -5.06 12.06
N LYS A 89 -9.93 -4.32 10.93
CA LYS A 89 -11.16 -3.76 10.32
C LYS A 89 -11.55 -4.45 8.99
N GLY A 90 -11.12 -5.70 8.77
CA GLY A 90 -11.43 -6.48 7.58
C GLY A 90 -10.50 -6.22 6.38
N HIS A 91 -10.71 -6.96 5.31
CA HIS A 91 -9.89 -6.94 4.11
C HIS A 91 -10.12 -5.66 3.27
N VAL A 92 -9.03 -4.97 2.91
CA VAL A 92 -9.07 -3.76 2.07
C VAL A 92 -8.83 -4.14 0.61
N LYS A 93 -9.89 -4.55 -0.07
CA LYS A 93 -9.84 -5.04 -1.47
C LYS A 93 -9.36 -3.99 -2.48
N TYR A 94 -9.60 -2.72 -2.20
CA TYR A 94 -9.27 -1.60 -3.11
C TYR A 94 -7.81 -1.13 -3.02
N ALA A 95 -6.99 -1.67 -2.11
CA ALA A 95 -5.58 -1.28 -1.98
C ALA A 95 -4.80 -1.49 -3.29
N ARG A 96 -5.01 -2.63 -3.94
CA ARG A 96 -4.34 -2.97 -5.21
C ARG A 96 -4.70 -2.04 -6.35
N ILE A 97 -5.99 -1.66 -6.47
CA ILE A 97 -6.43 -0.82 -7.58
C ILE A 97 -5.94 0.62 -7.45
N HIS A 98 -5.74 1.11 -6.22
CA HIS A 98 -5.09 2.39 -6.01
C HIS A 98 -3.60 2.34 -6.38
N GLU A 99 -2.89 1.26 -6.02
CA GLU A 99 -1.46 1.13 -6.34
C GLU A 99 -1.20 1.00 -7.83
N LYS A 100 -1.95 0.12 -8.51
CA LYS A 100 -1.69 -0.29 -9.91
C LYS A 100 -2.62 0.33 -10.94
N GLY A 101 -3.69 0.99 -10.49
CA GLY A 101 -4.80 1.36 -11.36
C GLY A 101 -5.62 0.15 -11.81
N GLY A 102 -6.61 0.38 -12.64
CA GLY A 102 -7.39 -0.67 -13.27
C GLY A 102 -8.84 -0.28 -13.52
N THR A 103 -9.55 -1.16 -14.20
CA THR A 103 -10.97 -0.97 -14.51
C THR A 103 -11.83 -1.87 -13.62
N ILE A 104 -12.83 -1.27 -13.00
CA ILE A 104 -13.85 -1.96 -12.21
C ILE A 104 -15.07 -2.16 -13.10
N VAL A 105 -15.55 -3.40 -13.15
CA VAL A 105 -16.83 -3.77 -13.79
C VAL A 105 -17.75 -4.44 -12.78
N PRO A 106 -19.07 -4.37 -12.93
CA PRO A 106 -19.99 -5.07 -12.06
C PRO A 106 -19.86 -6.59 -12.29
N ARG A 107 -19.92 -7.39 -11.21
CA ARG A 107 -19.82 -8.87 -11.30
C ARG A 107 -21.19 -9.55 -11.34
N ASN A 108 -22.06 -9.20 -10.41
CA ASN A 108 -23.37 -9.83 -10.20
C ASN A 108 -24.52 -8.83 -10.40
N LYS A 109 -24.25 -7.70 -11.00
CA LYS A 109 -25.23 -6.63 -11.24
C LYS A 109 -24.98 -6.04 -12.61
N GLN A 110 -26.00 -5.42 -13.18
CA GLN A 110 -25.88 -4.76 -14.47
C GLN A 110 -25.08 -3.46 -14.42
N TRP A 111 -25.07 -2.79 -13.26
CA TRP A 111 -24.50 -1.46 -13.09
C TRP A 111 -23.62 -1.34 -11.84
N LEU A 112 -22.57 -0.55 -11.93
CA LEU A 112 -21.86 0.02 -10.77
C LEU A 112 -22.64 1.25 -10.29
N THR A 113 -22.89 1.33 -9.00
CA THR A 113 -23.67 2.38 -8.37
C THR A 113 -22.74 3.38 -7.68
N ILE A 114 -22.65 4.59 -8.21
CA ILE A 114 -21.79 5.67 -7.67
C ILE A 114 -22.70 6.66 -6.93
N PRO A 115 -22.59 6.80 -5.60
CA PRO A 115 -23.42 7.73 -4.85
C PRO A 115 -23.08 9.19 -5.22
N MET A 116 -24.09 10.01 -5.40
CA MET A 116 -24.02 11.45 -5.62
C MET A 116 -24.24 12.21 -4.30
N SER A 117 -24.23 13.53 -4.33
CA SER A 117 -24.30 14.38 -3.13
C SER A 117 -25.40 14.00 -2.13
N PRO A 118 -26.68 13.79 -2.54
CA PRO A 118 -27.75 13.44 -1.59
C PRO A 118 -27.55 12.07 -0.91
N ALA A 119 -26.86 11.13 -1.59
CA ALA A 119 -26.55 9.79 -1.07
C ALA A 119 -25.21 9.71 -0.32
N LYS A 120 -24.53 10.84 -0.09
CA LYS A 120 -23.25 10.91 0.63
C LYS A 120 -23.39 11.66 1.96
N THR A 121 -22.50 11.33 2.89
CA THR A 121 -22.22 12.15 4.07
C THR A 121 -21.35 13.33 3.68
N ALA A 122 -21.20 14.32 4.57
CA ALA A 122 -20.26 15.45 4.39
C ALA A 122 -18.82 14.98 4.13
N ALA A 123 -18.40 13.84 4.70
CA ALA A 123 -17.10 13.22 4.44
C ALA A 123 -17.01 12.48 3.08
N GLY A 124 -18.06 12.56 2.24
CA GLY A 124 -18.10 11.91 0.92
C GLY A 124 -18.28 10.40 0.94
N VAL A 125 -18.65 9.82 2.08
CA VAL A 125 -18.92 8.39 2.23
C VAL A 125 -20.38 8.11 1.89
N ALA A 126 -20.68 7.00 1.17
CA ALA A 126 -22.05 6.59 0.90
C ALA A 126 -22.82 6.37 2.21
N ARG A 127 -24.02 6.97 2.32
CA ARG A 127 -24.94 6.76 3.46
C ARG A 127 -25.54 5.36 3.49
N GLY A 128 -25.65 4.71 2.33
CA GLY A 128 -26.19 3.37 2.19
C GLY A 128 -26.12 2.87 0.75
N SER A 129 -26.62 1.67 0.52
CA SER A 129 -26.84 1.12 -0.83
C SER A 129 -28.02 1.81 -1.51
N ALA A 130 -28.11 1.76 -2.86
CA ALA A 130 -29.26 2.34 -3.57
C ALA A 130 -30.61 1.73 -3.09
N ARG A 131 -30.62 0.48 -2.64
CA ARG A 131 -31.82 -0.20 -2.12
C ARG A 131 -32.30 0.33 -0.76
N SER A 132 -31.44 1.03 -0.01
CA SER A 132 -31.84 1.60 1.29
C SER A 132 -32.55 2.95 1.16
N PHE A 133 -32.61 3.51 -0.05
CA PHE A 133 -33.32 4.75 -0.33
C PHE A 133 -34.68 4.42 -0.98
N ARG A 134 -35.73 5.02 -0.47
CA ARG A 134 -37.10 4.87 -1.01
C ARG A 134 -37.31 5.81 -2.19
N SER A 135 -38.30 5.50 -3.03
CA SER A 135 -38.76 6.37 -4.12
C SER A 135 -37.66 6.79 -5.12
N LEU A 136 -36.72 5.89 -5.41
CA LEU A 136 -35.77 6.07 -6.49
C LEU A 136 -36.32 5.49 -7.79
N MET A 137 -36.31 6.31 -8.85
CA MET A 137 -36.66 5.92 -10.21
C MET A 137 -35.41 5.74 -11.05
N PHE A 138 -35.41 4.74 -11.93
CA PHE A 138 -34.38 4.52 -12.92
C PHE A 138 -34.63 5.45 -14.12
N MET A 139 -33.62 6.20 -14.50
CA MET A 139 -33.63 7.09 -15.65
C MET A 139 -32.43 6.76 -16.54
N PRO A 140 -32.65 6.24 -17.75
CA PRO A 140 -31.57 5.99 -18.69
C PRO A 140 -30.97 7.31 -19.20
N ASP A 141 -29.68 7.29 -19.51
CA ASP A 141 -29.04 8.38 -20.24
C ASP A 141 -29.19 8.12 -21.74
N PHE A 142 -30.08 8.87 -22.39
CA PHE A 142 -30.36 8.68 -23.82
C PHE A 142 -29.17 9.00 -24.72
N ASN A 143 -28.23 9.82 -24.24
CA ASN A 143 -27.02 10.19 -24.99
C ASN A 143 -25.87 9.18 -24.76
N ASN A 144 -25.96 8.36 -23.71
CA ASN A 144 -24.90 7.41 -23.36
C ASN A 144 -25.49 6.10 -22.76
N PRO A 145 -25.61 5.02 -23.56
CA PRO A 145 -26.17 3.76 -23.12
C PRO A 145 -25.34 3.01 -22.05
N GLU A 146 -24.12 3.48 -21.78
CA GLU A 146 -23.27 2.97 -20.70
C GLU A 146 -23.53 3.68 -19.35
N ARG A 147 -24.49 4.63 -19.32
CA ARG A 147 -24.87 5.40 -18.14
C ARG A 147 -26.36 5.35 -17.89
N ALA A 148 -26.74 5.46 -16.63
CA ALA A 148 -28.08 5.70 -16.19
C ALA A 148 -28.02 6.39 -14.82
N TYR A 149 -29.17 6.80 -14.33
CA TYR A 149 -29.30 7.55 -13.09
C TYR A 149 -30.36 6.92 -12.19
N LEU A 150 -30.17 7.05 -10.87
CA LEU A 150 -31.26 6.88 -9.92
C LEU A 150 -31.61 8.23 -9.34
N VAL A 151 -32.82 8.67 -9.65
CA VAL A 151 -33.35 9.98 -9.32
C VAL A 151 -34.48 9.79 -8.31
N HIS A 152 -34.59 10.70 -7.34
CA HIS A 152 -35.68 10.67 -6.38
C HIS A 152 -36.98 11.15 -7.03
N ALA A 153 -38.03 10.32 -6.97
CA ALA A 153 -39.27 10.53 -7.70
C ALA A 153 -39.96 11.88 -7.45
N PHE A 154 -39.92 12.36 -6.21
CA PHE A 154 -40.64 13.58 -5.83
C PHE A 154 -39.81 14.84 -5.96
N SER A 155 -38.47 14.79 -5.74
CA SER A 155 -37.64 15.97 -5.74
C SER A 155 -36.80 16.13 -6.99
N GLY A 156 -36.75 15.13 -7.89
CA GLY A 156 -35.88 15.13 -9.06
C GLY A 156 -34.39 15.04 -8.72
N ALA A 157 -34.02 14.92 -7.44
CA ALA A 157 -32.61 14.92 -7.03
C ALA A 157 -31.90 13.66 -7.48
N LEU A 158 -30.69 13.83 -8.03
CA LEU A 158 -29.83 12.74 -8.48
C LEU A 158 -29.11 12.11 -7.28
N PHE A 159 -29.48 10.86 -6.95
CA PHE A 159 -28.91 10.10 -5.84
C PHE A 159 -27.75 9.22 -6.25
N PHE A 160 -27.85 8.57 -7.40
CA PHE A 160 -26.80 7.66 -7.88
C PHE A 160 -26.58 7.79 -9.39
N LEU A 161 -25.34 7.80 -9.78
CA LEU A 161 -24.91 7.56 -11.14
C LEU A 161 -24.67 6.05 -11.31
N LEU A 162 -25.23 5.48 -12.34
CA LEU A 162 -25.06 4.09 -12.74
C LEU A 162 -24.13 4.03 -13.95
N VAL A 163 -23.08 3.19 -13.90
CA VAL A 163 -22.14 3.03 -15.00
C VAL A 163 -21.77 1.57 -15.20
N LYS A 164 -21.47 1.16 -16.42
CA LYS A 164 -21.05 -0.22 -16.71
C LYS A 164 -19.60 -0.47 -16.34
N ARG A 165 -18.77 0.56 -16.33
CA ARG A 165 -17.34 0.45 -15.97
C ARG A 165 -16.82 1.75 -15.37
N VAL A 166 -15.80 1.63 -14.53
CA VAL A 166 -15.05 2.77 -13.98
C VAL A 166 -13.56 2.45 -14.06
N THR A 167 -12.80 3.28 -14.76
CA THR A 167 -11.35 3.19 -14.80
C THR A 167 -10.74 4.10 -13.73
N ILE A 168 -9.93 3.52 -12.86
CA ILE A 168 -9.20 4.24 -11.81
C ILE A 168 -7.73 4.32 -12.23
N PRO A 169 -7.15 5.51 -12.36
CA PRO A 169 -5.74 5.67 -12.67
C PRO A 169 -4.88 5.15 -11.51
N ALA A 170 -3.68 4.66 -11.84
CA ALA A 170 -2.70 4.27 -10.83
C ALA A 170 -2.29 5.48 -9.98
N ARG A 171 -2.27 5.29 -8.68
CA ARG A 171 -1.81 6.26 -7.68
C ARG A 171 -0.90 5.55 -6.69
N PRO A 172 0.34 5.21 -7.11
CA PRO A 172 1.24 4.38 -6.32
C PRO A 172 1.62 5.08 -5.01
N TYR A 173 1.56 4.35 -3.92
CA TYR A 173 1.91 4.81 -2.57
C TYR A 173 2.87 3.86 -1.87
N LEU A 174 2.87 2.56 -2.22
CA LEU A 174 3.81 1.58 -1.66
C LEU A 174 5.14 1.60 -2.38
N ARG A 175 5.10 1.50 -3.72
CA ARG A 175 6.29 1.41 -4.55
C ARG A 175 7.25 2.59 -4.33
N PRO A 176 6.85 3.86 -4.49
CA PRO A 176 7.78 4.97 -4.31
C PRO A 176 8.31 5.08 -2.88
N SER A 177 7.48 4.74 -1.88
CA SER A 177 7.95 4.74 -0.48
C SER A 177 8.98 3.66 -0.19
N MET A 178 8.89 2.51 -0.85
CA MET A 178 9.88 1.44 -0.72
C MET A 178 11.16 1.78 -1.46
N GLU A 179 11.07 2.33 -2.67
CA GLU A 179 12.21 2.80 -3.47
C GLU A 179 13.01 3.87 -2.73
N GLU A 180 12.36 4.90 -2.21
CA GLU A 180 13.00 5.96 -1.41
C GLU A 180 13.72 5.41 -0.17
N ALA A 181 13.12 4.45 0.51
CA ALA A 181 13.72 3.86 1.69
C ALA A 181 14.88 2.91 1.34
N SER A 182 14.74 2.12 0.26
CA SER A 182 15.77 1.16 -0.16
C SER A 182 17.01 1.84 -0.72
N ASN A 183 16.87 2.97 -1.42
CA ASN A 183 18.00 3.74 -1.95
C ASN A 183 18.94 4.27 -0.85
N ARG A 184 18.43 4.42 0.38
CA ARG A 184 19.24 4.83 1.55
C ARG A 184 19.88 3.66 2.29
N LEU A 185 19.50 2.42 1.96
CA LEU A 185 19.96 1.23 2.69
C LEU A 185 21.47 0.98 2.56
N PRO A 186 22.12 1.09 1.37
CA PRO A 186 23.55 0.88 1.24
C PRO A 186 24.38 1.85 2.12
N ALA A 187 24.07 3.13 2.06
CA ALA A 187 24.74 4.15 2.87
C ALA A 187 24.54 3.94 4.39
N ALA A 188 23.41 3.37 4.79
CA ALA A 188 23.14 3.08 6.19
C ALA A 188 23.76 1.75 6.67
N LEU A 189 24.09 0.85 5.75
CA LEU A 189 24.76 -0.42 6.06
C LEU A 189 26.28 -0.28 6.12
N ALA A 190 26.91 0.56 5.28
CA ALA A 190 28.34 0.69 5.19
C ALA A 190 29.03 0.92 6.56
N PRO A 191 28.64 1.90 7.39
CA PRO A 191 29.30 2.11 8.70
C PRO A 191 29.05 0.95 9.68
N LEU A 192 27.92 0.26 9.58
CA LEU A 192 27.61 -0.91 10.43
C LEU A 192 28.46 -2.12 10.05
N LEU A 193 28.71 -2.31 8.76
CA LEU A 193 29.59 -3.34 8.26
C LEU A 193 31.04 -3.04 8.62
N GLY A 194 31.49 -1.78 8.49
CA GLY A 194 32.82 -1.36 8.92
C GLY A 194 33.08 -1.68 10.40
N GLN A 195 32.15 -1.32 11.28
CA GLN A 195 32.23 -1.65 12.71
C GLN A 195 32.23 -3.17 12.97
N ALA A 196 31.38 -3.93 12.31
CA ALA A 196 31.30 -5.39 12.50
C ALA A 196 32.56 -6.11 12.01
N LEU A 197 33.16 -5.63 10.94
CA LEU A 197 34.39 -6.18 10.34
C LEU A 197 35.66 -5.55 10.86
N LYS A 198 35.55 -4.53 11.73
CA LYS A 198 36.67 -3.72 12.25
C LYS A 198 37.55 -3.16 11.11
N VAL A 199 36.89 -2.59 10.11
CA VAL A 199 37.49 -2.00 8.90
C VAL A 199 36.89 -0.62 8.68
N ASP A 200 37.68 0.34 8.29
CA ASP A 200 37.18 1.63 7.79
C ASP A 200 36.71 1.42 6.33
N LEU A 201 35.38 1.52 6.10
CA LEU A 201 34.72 1.41 4.81
C LEU A 201 34.28 2.79 4.32
#